data_9e5616699b87eb2e29594e6dbe4da216
#
_entry.id   9e5616699b87eb2e29594e6dbe4da216
#
_cell.length_a   1.000
_cell.length_b   1.000
_cell.length_c   1.000
_cell.angle_alpha   90.00
_cell.angle_beta   90.00
_cell.angle_gamma   90.00
#
_symmetry.space_group_name_H-M   'P 1'
#
loop_
_entity.id
_entity.type
_entity.pdbx_description
1 polymer ?
#
loop_
_entity_poly.entity_id
_entity_poly.type
_entity_poly.pdbx_seq_one_letter_code
_entity_poly.pdbx_strand_id
1 'polypeptide(L)'
;MIKSVRHLRATESEWQTHDCVIPDGEIAIVKTKGGNCKIKIGNGNDKFSSLSTVTGDSVSTDERIITLLHGKSYRLGECASLSVRFPSVLDDDYYCEFSFDSGVDPTEFEINEKVRLSGDGVADEEFLPEAKTHYTVFIWYDGELQGIVRGLPNA
;
A
#
# COMPACT_ATOMS: atom_id res chain seq x y z
N MET A 1 -30.75 -3.92 18.80
CA MET A 1 -31.48 -3.12 17.79
C MET A 1 -30.59 -3.00 16.57
N ILE A 2 -30.98 -3.59 15.46
CA ILE A 2 -30.23 -3.44 14.19
C ILE A 2 -30.58 -2.09 13.61
N LYS A 3 -29.62 -1.15 13.65
CA LYS A 3 -29.76 0.11 12.91
C LYS A 3 -29.57 -0.19 11.44
N SER A 4 -30.44 0.33 10.57
CA SER A 4 -30.27 0.17 9.13
C SER A 4 -28.95 0.81 8.69
N VAL A 5 -28.10 0.04 8.02
CA VAL A 5 -26.86 0.56 7.42
C VAL A 5 -27.23 1.24 6.10
N ARG A 6 -26.98 2.52 5.98
CA ARG A 6 -27.14 3.24 4.71
C ARG A 6 -25.86 3.06 3.88
N HIS A 7 -26.02 2.61 2.65
CA HIS A 7 -24.96 2.55 1.68
C HIS A 7 -25.06 3.73 0.73
N LEU A 8 -24.09 4.63 0.79
CA LEU A 8 -23.98 5.74 -0.14
C LEU A 8 -23.13 5.31 -1.34
N ARG A 9 -23.66 5.45 -2.54
CA ARG A 9 -22.98 5.07 -3.79
C ARG A 9 -22.85 6.26 -4.71
N ALA A 10 -21.63 6.52 -5.19
CA ALA A 10 -21.36 7.52 -6.20
C ALA A 10 -20.06 7.19 -6.94
N THR A 11 -19.80 7.87 -8.04
CA THR A 11 -18.50 7.87 -8.70
C THR A 11 -17.49 8.67 -7.89
N GLU A 12 -16.20 8.45 -8.13
CA GLU A 12 -15.16 9.21 -7.44
C GLU A 12 -15.30 10.72 -7.67
N SER A 13 -15.65 11.12 -8.88
CA SER A 13 -15.88 12.52 -9.24
C SER A 13 -17.05 13.16 -8.45
N GLU A 14 -18.16 12.44 -8.30
CA GLU A 14 -19.31 12.92 -7.50
C GLU A 14 -18.95 13.02 -6.02
N TRP A 15 -18.22 12.05 -5.47
CA TRP A 15 -17.72 12.11 -4.09
C TRP A 15 -16.79 13.28 -3.85
N GLN A 16 -15.85 13.55 -4.76
CA GLN A 16 -14.92 14.68 -4.66
C GLN A 16 -15.65 16.03 -4.76
N THR A 17 -16.68 16.13 -5.59
CA THR A 17 -17.48 17.36 -5.72
C THR A 17 -18.21 17.70 -4.44
N HIS A 18 -18.71 16.70 -3.72
CA HIS A 18 -19.46 16.90 -2.48
C HIS A 18 -18.62 16.79 -1.21
N ASP A 19 -17.44 16.25 -1.27
CA ASP A 19 -16.42 16.07 -0.21
C ASP A 19 -16.92 16.31 1.23
N CYS A 20 -17.99 15.61 1.61
CA CYS A 20 -18.64 15.74 2.90
C CYS A 20 -18.02 14.83 3.96
N VAL A 21 -18.25 15.14 5.22
CA VAL A 21 -17.95 14.24 6.34
C VAL A 21 -18.90 13.05 6.28
N ILE A 22 -18.35 11.84 6.25
CA ILE A 22 -19.13 10.61 6.30
C ILE A 22 -19.34 10.23 7.77
N PRO A 23 -20.59 10.06 8.22
CA PRO A 23 -20.89 9.68 9.59
C PRO A 23 -20.17 8.41 10.04
N ASP A 24 -19.88 8.32 11.32
CA ASP A 24 -19.18 7.16 11.91
C ASP A 24 -19.90 5.84 11.62
N GLY A 25 -19.14 4.90 11.07
CA GLY A 25 -19.65 3.58 10.68
C GLY A 25 -20.48 3.53 9.40
N GLU A 26 -20.75 4.65 8.72
CA GLU A 26 -21.40 4.63 7.41
C GLU A 26 -20.43 4.23 6.31
N ILE A 27 -20.93 3.44 5.35
CA ILE A 27 -20.14 2.91 4.23
C ILE A 27 -20.35 3.78 3.00
N ALA A 28 -19.27 4.32 2.48
CA ALA A 28 -19.23 5.00 1.19
C ALA A 28 -18.67 4.07 0.11
N ILE A 29 -19.47 3.78 -0.92
CA ILE A 29 -19.08 2.95 -2.06
C ILE A 29 -18.74 3.85 -3.23
N VAL A 30 -17.50 3.73 -3.70
CA VAL A 30 -16.97 4.49 -4.84
C VAL A 30 -16.96 3.60 -6.07
N LYS A 31 -17.69 3.99 -7.11
CA LYS A 31 -17.66 3.31 -8.41
C LYS A 31 -16.45 3.78 -9.20
N THR A 32 -15.57 2.86 -9.57
CA THR A 32 -14.43 3.14 -10.45
C THR A 32 -14.81 2.99 -11.93
N LYS A 33 -14.05 3.63 -12.81
CA LYS A 33 -14.26 3.54 -14.26
C LYS A 33 -14.17 2.11 -14.81
N GLY A 34 -13.40 1.25 -14.14
CA GLY A 34 -13.23 -0.16 -14.53
C GLY A 34 -14.34 -1.10 -14.02
N GLY A 35 -15.43 -0.57 -13.44
CA GLY A 35 -16.54 -1.37 -12.92
C GLY A 35 -16.32 -1.96 -11.54
N ASN A 36 -15.14 -1.81 -10.94
CA ASN A 36 -14.85 -2.20 -9.58
C ASN A 36 -15.40 -1.17 -8.59
N CYS A 37 -15.53 -1.56 -7.33
CA CYS A 37 -15.90 -0.66 -6.26
C CYS A 37 -14.76 -0.55 -5.24
N LYS A 38 -14.53 0.67 -4.74
CA LYS A 38 -13.74 0.92 -3.54
C LYS A 38 -14.69 1.20 -2.39
N ILE A 39 -14.30 0.83 -1.18
CA ILE A 39 -15.10 1.04 0.03
C ILE A 39 -14.30 1.92 0.98
N LYS A 40 -14.95 2.98 1.48
CA LYS A 40 -14.45 3.80 2.60
C LYS A 40 -15.47 3.74 3.73
N ILE A 41 -14.99 3.78 4.98
CA ILE A 41 -15.85 3.81 6.17
C ILE A 41 -15.69 5.17 6.82
N GLY A 42 -16.82 5.81 7.10
CA GLY A 42 -16.86 7.07 7.81
C GLY A 42 -16.43 6.95 9.27
N ASN A 43 -15.74 7.96 9.77
CA ASN A 43 -15.36 8.09 11.19
C ASN A 43 -16.04 9.29 11.88
N GLY A 44 -16.99 9.93 11.22
CA GLY A 44 -17.73 11.06 11.75
C GLY A 44 -16.97 12.39 11.84
N ASN A 45 -15.69 12.42 11.48
CA ASN A 45 -14.84 13.60 11.61
C ASN A 45 -14.21 14.02 10.28
N ASP A 46 -13.73 13.05 9.51
CA ASP A 46 -12.98 13.31 8.29
C ASP A 46 -13.89 13.42 7.08
N LYS A 47 -13.49 14.26 6.13
CA LYS A 47 -14.14 14.33 4.83
C LYS A 47 -13.83 13.08 4.02
N PHE A 48 -14.69 12.76 3.06
CA PHE A 48 -14.54 11.63 2.17
C PHE A 48 -13.14 11.53 1.54
N SER A 49 -12.58 12.65 1.08
CA SER A 49 -11.24 12.70 0.46
C SER A 49 -10.12 12.22 1.39
N SER A 50 -10.25 12.46 2.69
CA SER A 50 -9.25 12.10 3.72
C SER A 50 -9.41 10.67 4.25
N LEU A 51 -10.54 10.01 4.02
CA LEU A 51 -10.77 8.64 4.48
C LEU A 51 -9.96 7.63 3.67
N SER A 52 -9.33 6.69 4.35
CA SER A 52 -8.65 5.56 3.72
C SER A 52 -9.64 4.56 3.10
N THR A 53 -9.21 3.90 2.02
CA THR A 53 -9.98 2.84 1.39
C THR A 53 -9.78 1.53 2.13
N VAL A 54 -10.86 0.83 2.48
CA VAL A 54 -10.80 -0.47 3.18
C VAL A 54 -10.15 -1.56 2.32
N THR A 55 -10.28 -1.44 1.01
CA THR A 55 -9.73 -2.40 0.03
C THR A 55 -8.26 -2.15 -0.35
N GLY A 56 -7.59 -1.27 0.39
CA GLY A 56 -6.21 -0.83 0.12
C GLY A 56 -6.13 0.29 -0.91
N ASP A 57 -5.36 1.33 -0.59
CA ASP A 57 -5.05 2.40 -1.52
C ASP A 57 -3.75 2.09 -2.25
N SER A 58 -3.76 2.27 -3.57
CA SER A 58 -2.53 2.24 -4.36
C SER A 58 -1.96 3.65 -4.39
N VAL A 59 -0.73 3.80 -3.90
CA VAL A 59 0.02 5.05 -3.92
C VAL A 59 1.08 4.96 -5.01
N SER A 60 1.05 5.88 -5.96
CA SER A 60 2.14 6.05 -6.93
C SER A 60 2.97 7.24 -6.48
N THR A 61 4.28 7.04 -6.33
CA THR A 61 5.19 8.08 -5.86
C THR A 61 6.57 7.90 -6.48
N ASP A 62 7.25 9.03 -6.72
CA ASP A 62 8.65 9.07 -7.14
C ASP A 62 9.60 9.24 -5.94
N GLU A 63 9.07 9.20 -4.72
CA GLU A 63 9.89 9.31 -3.52
C GLU A 63 10.79 8.09 -3.37
N ARG A 64 12.02 8.34 -2.93
CA ARG A 64 13.06 7.30 -2.71
C ARG A 64 13.13 6.84 -1.25
N ILE A 65 12.48 7.55 -0.37
CA ILE A 65 12.31 7.20 1.04
C ILE A 65 10.82 7.10 1.28
N ILE A 66 10.33 5.92 1.60
CA ILE A 66 8.91 5.66 1.83
C ILE A 66 8.66 5.09 3.21
N THR A 67 7.57 5.50 3.84
CA THR A 67 7.05 4.85 5.05
C THR A 67 5.88 3.97 4.64
N LEU A 68 6.02 2.67 4.87
CA LEU A 68 5.02 1.67 4.52
C LEU A 68 3.88 1.67 5.55
N LEU A 69 2.75 2.26 5.21
CA LEU A 69 1.57 2.29 6.07
C LEU A 69 0.74 1.01 5.91
N HIS A 70 0.07 0.61 6.99
CA HIS A 70 -0.82 -0.55 7.00
C HIS A 70 -1.86 -0.50 5.88
N GLY A 71 -2.05 -1.62 5.19
CA GLY A 71 -3.04 -1.81 4.15
C GLY A 71 -2.80 -1.02 2.86
N LYS A 72 -1.63 -0.43 2.67
CA LYS A 72 -1.28 0.33 1.46
C LYS A 72 -0.49 -0.52 0.48
N SER A 73 -0.64 -0.20 -0.81
CA SER A 73 0.15 -0.73 -1.91
C SER A 73 0.84 0.43 -2.62
N TYR A 74 2.16 0.37 -2.71
CA TYR A 74 3.00 1.43 -3.29
C TYR A 74 3.56 0.99 -4.64
N ARG A 75 3.48 1.85 -5.64
CA ARG A 75 4.09 1.67 -6.97
C ARG A 75 5.09 2.78 -7.21
N LEU A 76 6.37 2.42 -7.26
CA LEU A 76 7.47 3.39 -7.19
C LEU A 76 8.16 3.62 -8.53
N GLY A 77 7.87 2.82 -9.55
CA GLY A 77 8.57 2.89 -10.83
C GLY A 77 10.05 2.54 -10.72
N GLU A 78 10.87 3.07 -11.62
CA GLU A 78 12.31 2.79 -11.64
C GLU A 78 13.03 3.56 -10.52
N CYS A 79 13.79 2.83 -9.70
CA CYS A 79 14.53 3.35 -8.56
C CYS A 79 16.01 2.99 -8.63
N ALA A 80 16.91 3.99 -8.62
CA ALA A 80 18.34 3.75 -8.40
C ALA A 80 18.65 3.44 -6.94
N SER A 81 17.91 4.05 -6.01
CA SER A 81 17.99 3.76 -4.57
C SER A 81 16.59 3.79 -3.97
N LEU A 82 16.34 2.97 -2.96
CA LEU A 82 15.06 2.89 -2.25
C LEU A 82 15.29 2.61 -0.78
N SER A 83 14.90 3.54 0.07
CA SER A 83 14.91 3.38 1.53
C SER A 83 13.49 3.17 2.04
N VAL A 84 13.25 2.05 2.69
CA VAL A 84 11.95 1.65 3.20
C VAL A 84 11.93 1.79 4.72
N ARG A 85 10.89 2.41 5.23
CA ARG A 85 10.67 2.63 6.67
C ARG A 85 9.31 2.12 7.09
N PHE A 86 9.19 1.78 8.35
CA PHE A 86 7.93 1.38 8.98
C PHE A 86 7.44 2.44 9.96
N PRO A 87 6.12 2.48 10.25
CA PRO A 87 5.59 3.26 11.37
C PRO A 87 6.22 2.83 12.69
N SER A 88 6.35 3.76 13.64
CA SER A 88 6.90 3.48 14.97
C SER A 88 6.06 2.50 15.80
N VAL A 89 4.80 2.36 15.48
CA VAL A 89 3.86 1.39 16.06
C VAL A 89 3.23 0.61 14.93
N LEU A 90 3.30 -0.71 14.99
CA LEU A 90 2.68 -1.63 14.04
C LEU A 90 1.42 -2.23 14.66
N ASP A 91 0.36 -2.32 13.86
CA ASP A 91 -0.84 -3.07 14.22
C ASP A 91 -0.54 -4.58 14.17
N ASP A 92 -1.23 -5.37 15.01
CA ASP A 92 -1.03 -6.84 15.08
C ASP A 92 -1.34 -7.54 13.75
N ASP A 93 -2.17 -6.92 12.91
CA ASP A 93 -2.56 -7.40 11.57
C ASP A 93 -1.89 -6.59 10.45
N TYR A 94 -0.77 -5.91 10.75
CA TYR A 94 -0.06 -5.09 9.79
C TYR A 94 0.32 -5.87 8.53
N TYR A 95 0.02 -5.29 7.39
CA TYR A 95 0.51 -5.73 6.09
C TYR A 95 0.64 -4.55 5.14
N CYS A 96 1.53 -4.67 4.17
CA CYS A 96 1.67 -3.72 3.08
C CYS A 96 2.29 -4.40 1.85
N GLU A 97 2.24 -3.72 0.73
CA GLU A 97 2.84 -4.15 -0.52
C GLU A 97 3.55 -2.97 -1.17
N PHE A 98 4.70 -3.20 -1.80
CA PHE A 98 5.31 -2.22 -2.68
C PHE A 98 5.95 -2.89 -3.89
N SER A 99 6.03 -2.16 -5.00
CA SER A 99 6.70 -2.59 -6.21
C SER A 99 7.59 -1.49 -6.78
N PHE A 100 8.69 -1.90 -7.38
CA PHE A 100 9.63 -1.00 -8.04
C PHE A 100 10.36 -1.74 -9.17
N ASP A 101 10.99 -0.96 -10.03
CA ASP A 101 11.84 -1.47 -11.11
C ASP A 101 13.30 -1.12 -10.81
N SER A 102 14.18 -2.11 -10.88
CA SER A 102 15.62 -1.88 -11.01
C SER A 102 15.93 -1.49 -12.44
N GLY A 103 16.70 -0.43 -12.62
CA GLY A 103 17.10 0.07 -13.91
C GLY A 103 18.25 -0.74 -14.53
N VAL A 104 19.11 -0.05 -15.31
CA VAL A 104 20.31 -0.67 -15.90
C VAL A 104 21.25 -1.17 -14.81
N ASP A 105 21.31 -0.46 -13.69
CA ASP A 105 22.04 -0.86 -12.49
C ASP A 105 21.09 -1.41 -11.43
N PRO A 106 21.54 -2.31 -10.55
CA PRO A 106 20.77 -2.79 -9.41
C PRO A 106 20.32 -1.63 -8.51
N THR A 107 19.10 -1.70 -7.99
CA THR A 107 18.62 -0.75 -6.99
C THR A 107 19.38 -0.90 -5.68
N GLU A 108 19.92 0.17 -5.13
CA GLU A 108 20.43 0.20 -3.76
C GLU A 108 19.23 0.17 -2.79
N PHE A 109 19.02 -0.97 -2.15
CA PHE A 109 17.87 -1.17 -1.25
C PHE A 109 18.29 -1.09 0.22
N GLU A 110 17.55 -0.32 0.99
CA GLU A 110 17.75 -0.16 2.42
C GLU A 110 16.41 -0.29 3.17
N ILE A 111 16.43 -0.99 4.29
CA ILE A 111 15.28 -1.14 5.18
C ILE A 111 15.71 -0.85 6.63
N ASN A 112 14.95 -0.02 7.34
CA ASN A 112 15.35 0.47 8.66
C ASN A 112 15.01 -0.46 9.83
N GLU A 113 14.28 -1.53 9.57
CA GLU A 113 13.87 -2.51 10.57
C GLU A 113 14.32 -3.92 10.17
N LYS A 114 14.46 -4.80 11.15
CA LYS A 114 14.73 -6.21 10.86
C LYS A 114 13.48 -6.88 10.29
N VAL A 115 13.54 -7.24 9.02
CA VAL A 115 12.50 -8.00 8.32
C VAL A 115 13.08 -9.32 7.85
N ARG A 116 12.41 -10.42 8.17
CA ARG A 116 12.76 -11.73 7.61
C ARG A 116 12.22 -11.85 6.19
N LEU A 117 13.08 -11.55 5.22
CA LEU A 117 12.73 -11.64 3.80
C LEU A 117 13.04 -13.03 3.24
N SER A 118 12.26 -13.44 2.24
CA SER A 118 12.46 -14.65 1.44
C SER A 118 12.03 -14.42 0.00
N GLY A 119 12.50 -15.22 -0.92
CA GLY A 119 12.10 -15.14 -2.33
C GLY A 119 13.23 -14.70 -3.26
N ASP A 120 12.87 -14.06 -4.37
CA ASP A 120 13.81 -13.73 -5.45
C ASP A 120 14.75 -12.58 -5.04
N GLY A 121 16.04 -12.75 -5.27
CA GLY A 121 17.06 -11.76 -4.89
C GLY A 121 17.36 -11.71 -3.39
N VAL A 122 16.86 -12.66 -2.60
CA VAL A 122 17.16 -12.74 -1.16
C VAL A 122 18.20 -13.83 -0.91
N ALA A 123 19.31 -13.44 -0.28
CA ALA A 123 20.37 -14.33 0.17
C ALA A 123 20.78 -13.96 1.59
N ASP A 124 20.91 -14.96 2.47
CA ASP A 124 21.29 -14.77 3.88
C ASP A 124 20.43 -13.70 4.63
N GLU A 125 19.13 -13.70 4.37
CA GLU A 125 18.16 -12.71 4.88
C GLU A 125 18.36 -11.26 4.35
N GLU A 126 19.29 -11.03 3.43
CA GLU A 126 19.51 -9.75 2.77
C GLU A 126 18.88 -9.73 1.38
N PHE A 127 18.16 -8.67 1.06
CA PHE A 127 17.58 -8.46 -0.26
C PHE A 127 18.53 -7.64 -1.14
N LEU A 128 19.01 -8.28 -2.19
CA LEU A 128 19.95 -7.73 -3.16
C LEU A 128 19.26 -7.69 -4.54
N PRO A 129 18.61 -6.57 -4.88
CA PRO A 129 17.96 -6.43 -6.17
C PRO A 129 18.93 -6.61 -7.34
N GLU A 130 18.50 -7.29 -8.39
CA GLU A 130 19.24 -7.43 -9.64
C GLU A 130 18.84 -6.34 -10.64
N ALA A 131 19.76 -5.99 -11.55
CA ALA A 131 19.48 -5.05 -12.62
C ALA A 131 18.34 -5.53 -13.53
N LYS A 132 17.61 -4.62 -14.14
CA LYS A 132 16.54 -4.87 -15.12
C LYS A 132 15.47 -5.83 -14.62
N THR A 133 15.10 -5.72 -13.37
CA THR A 133 14.13 -6.61 -12.74
C THR A 133 13.04 -5.80 -12.06
N HIS A 134 11.79 -6.17 -12.31
CA HIS A 134 10.62 -5.66 -11.58
C HIS A 134 10.44 -6.48 -10.32
N TYR A 135 10.36 -5.81 -9.17
CA TYR A 135 10.15 -6.44 -7.89
C TYR A 135 8.79 -6.06 -7.30
N THR A 136 8.13 -7.05 -6.70
CA THR A 136 6.98 -6.86 -5.82
C THR A 136 7.30 -7.49 -4.48
N VAL A 137 7.12 -6.72 -3.41
CA VAL A 137 7.42 -7.13 -2.04
C VAL A 137 6.16 -7.03 -1.21
N PHE A 138 5.80 -8.15 -0.58
CA PHE A 138 4.73 -8.23 0.42
C PHE A 138 5.34 -8.33 1.79
N ILE A 139 4.90 -7.49 2.73
CA ILE A 139 5.35 -7.51 4.12
C ILE A 139 4.15 -7.62 5.03
N TRP A 140 4.27 -8.44 6.08
CA TRP A 140 3.28 -8.59 7.14
C TRP A 140 3.96 -8.73 8.51
N TYR A 141 3.19 -8.53 9.55
CA TYR A 141 3.64 -8.70 10.93
C TYR A 141 2.94 -9.91 11.54
N ASP A 142 3.73 -10.82 12.12
CA ASP A 142 3.27 -12.02 12.82
C ASP A 142 4.17 -12.24 14.07
N GLY A 143 4.12 -11.27 14.98
CA GLY A 143 5.06 -11.18 16.09
C GLY A 143 6.46 -10.67 15.70
N GLU A 144 6.82 -10.80 14.43
CA GLU A 144 8.00 -10.21 13.79
C GLU A 144 7.65 -9.81 12.35
N LEU A 145 8.38 -8.87 11.77
CA LEU A 145 8.20 -8.47 10.38
C LEU A 145 8.73 -9.57 9.45
N GLN A 146 7.87 -10.03 8.55
CA GLN A 146 8.18 -11.03 7.53
C GLN A 146 7.83 -10.48 6.15
N GLY A 147 8.49 -10.98 5.11
CA GLY A 147 8.18 -10.56 3.76
C GLY A 147 8.57 -11.58 2.70
N ILE A 148 7.87 -11.51 1.58
CA ILE A 148 8.15 -12.28 0.37
C ILE A 148 8.46 -11.32 -0.77
N VAL A 149 9.56 -11.59 -1.45
CA VAL A 149 10.00 -10.85 -2.63
C VAL A 149 9.74 -11.70 -3.88
N ARG A 150 9.15 -11.08 -4.89
CA ARG A 150 9.00 -11.64 -6.23
C ARG A 150 9.66 -10.74 -7.25
N GLY A 151 10.59 -11.31 -8.04
CA GLY A 151 11.30 -10.65 -9.12
C GLY A 151 10.87 -11.19 -10.48
N LEU A 152 10.62 -10.27 -11.41
CA LEU A 152 10.34 -10.59 -12.81
C LEU A 152 11.34 -9.82 -13.68
N PRO A 153 12.23 -10.51 -14.40
CA PRO A 153 13.16 -9.84 -15.31
C PRO A 153 12.39 -8.98 -16.33
N ASN A 154 12.81 -7.74 -16.48
CA ASN A 154 12.28 -6.88 -17.53
C ASN A 154 12.83 -7.33 -18.89
N ALA A 155 11.96 -7.39 -19.86
CA ALA A 155 12.31 -7.81 -21.22
C ALA A 155 13.23 -6.80 -21.93
#